data_b80a71949476c103db7853d9ca8cd9ba
#
_entry.id   b80a71949476c103db7853d9ca8cd9ba
#
_cell.length_a   1.000
_cell.length_b   1.000
_cell.length_c   1.000
_cell.angle_alpha   90.00
_cell.angle_beta   90.00
_cell.angle_gamma   90.00
#
_symmetry.space_group_name_H-M   'P 1'
#
loop_
_entity.id
_entity.type
_entity.pdbx_description
1 polymer ?
#
loop_
_entity_poly.entity_id
_entity_poly.type
_entity_poly.pdbx_seq_one_letter_code
_entity_poly.pdbx_strand_id
1 'polypeptide(L)'
;GPDRPTAVFAANDLSAIAVIDVAREMGIRVPEDLSVIGFDDVPEASRRAQPLTTIQQPMRRLGSVAAEMVFSLLAGEQLDELHVTLPTRLVVRGTTAPPPESPGR
;
A
#
# COMPACT_ATOMS: atom_id res chain seq x y z
N GLY A 1 -6.85 -21.09 -11.55
CA GLY A 1 -6.75 -21.48 -12.94
C GLY A 1 -5.60 -20.80 -13.65
N PRO A 2 -5.34 -21.16 -14.91
CA PRO A 2 -4.21 -20.58 -15.63
C PRO A 2 -4.32 -19.08 -15.87
N ASP A 3 -5.54 -18.55 -15.83
CA ASP A 3 -5.76 -17.12 -16.04
C ASP A 3 -5.77 -16.32 -14.73
N ARG A 4 -5.43 -16.95 -13.64
CA ARG A 4 -5.39 -16.28 -12.35
C ARG A 4 -4.27 -15.24 -12.31
N PRO A 5 -4.50 -14.04 -11.79
CA PRO A 5 -3.43 -13.07 -11.64
C PRO A 5 -2.38 -13.58 -10.64
N THR A 6 -1.17 -13.10 -10.76
CA THR A 6 -0.06 -13.44 -9.86
C THR A 6 0.28 -12.31 -8.90
N ALA A 7 -0.39 -11.18 -9.01
CA ALA A 7 -0.21 -10.05 -8.10
C ALA A 7 -1.49 -9.24 -7.99
N VAL A 8 -1.69 -8.67 -6.81
CA VAL A 8 -2.83 -7.80 -6.51
C VAL A 8 -2.30 -6.53 -5.86
N PHE A 9 -2.71 -5.39 -6.36
CA PHE A 9 -2.44 -4.10 -5.73
C PHE A 9 -3.78 -3.64 -5.12
N ALA A 10 -3.88 -3.70 -3.81
CA ALA A 10 -5.10 -3.31 -3.11
C ALA A 10 -5.14 -1.80 -2.87
N ALA A 11 -6.33 -1.26 -2.67
CA ALA A 11 -6.52 0.17 -2.48
C ALA A 11 -5.89 0.70 -1.19
N ASN A 12 -5.75 -0.14 -0.19
CA ASN A 12 -5.12 0.22 1.08
C ASN A 12 -4.63 -1.04 1.79
N ASP A 13 -3.92 -0.84 2.92
CA ASP A 13 -3.33 -1.96 3.65
C ASP A 13 -4.38 -2.92 4.23
N LEU A 14 -5.47 -2.40 4.75
CA LEU A 14 -6.50 -3.26 5.34
C LEU A 14 -7.14 -4.16 4.29
N SER A 15 -7.40 -3.63 3.10
CA SER A 15 -7.89 -4.43 1.99
C SER A 15 -6.86 -5.46 1.54
N ALA A 16 -5.59 -5.09 1.51
CA ALA A 16 -4.50 -6.01 1.17
C ALA A 16 -4.45 -7.17 2.17
N ILE A 17 -4.55 -6.87 3.45
CA ILE A 17 -4.55 -7.89 4.51
C ILE A 17 -5.73 -8.86 4.32
N ALA A 18 -6.91 -8.34 3.98
CA ALA A 18 -8.08 -9.17 3.71
C ALA A 18 -7.84 -10.10 2.52
N VAL A 19 -7.20 -9.58 1.46
CA VAL A 19 -6.84 -10.41 0.29
C VAL A 19 -5.92 -11.55 0.71
N ILE A 20 -4.92 -11.27 1.54
CA ILE A 20 -3.98 -12.28 2.01
C ILE A 20 -4.71 -13.36 2.81
N ASP A 21 -5.58 -12.96 3.72
CA ASP A 21 -6.29 -13.90 4.57
C ASP A 21 -7.20 -14.82 3.75
N VAL A 22 -7.95 -14.25 2.79
CA VAL A 22 -8.83 -15.05 1.92
C VAL A 22 -8.02 -15.94 0.99
N ALA A 23 -6.91 -15.45 0.45
CA ALA A 23 -6.03 -16.26 -0.40
C ALA A 23 -5.55 -17.51 0.34
N ARG A 24 -5.15 -17.35 1.60
CA ARG A 24 -4.72 -18.48 2.41
C ARG A 24 -5.85 -19.48 2.67
N GLU A 25 -7.04 -18.99 2.92
CA GLU A 25 -8.20 -19.88 3.07
C GLU A 25 -8.47 -20.69 1.81
N MET A 26 -8.14 -20.13 0.66
CA MET A 26 -8.31 -20.80 -0.64
C MET A 26 -7.11 -21.68 -1.01
N GLY A 27 -6.11 -21.79 -0.14
CA GLY A 27 -4.91 -22.57 -0.45
C GLY A 27 -3.92 -21.86 -1.38
N ILE A 28 -4.07 -20.57 -1.58
CA ILE A 28 -3.17 -19.76 -2.41
C ILE A 28 -2.07 -19.20 -1.50
N ARG A 29 -0.82 -19.49 -1.84
CA ARG A 29 0.31 -19.04 -1.03
C ARG A 29 0.71 -17.61 -1.37
N VAL A 30 0.95 -16.81 -0.35
CA VAL A 30 1.44 -15.43 -0.49
C VAL A 30 2.84 -15.39 0.14
N PRO A 31 3.89 -15.03 -0.58
CA PRO A 31 3.92 -14.49 -1.95
C PRO A 31 4.15 -15.50 -3.07
N GLU A 32 4.33 -16.79 -2.76
CA GLU A 32 4.77 -17.77 -3.77
C GLU A 32 3.83 -17.87 -4.96
N ASP A 33 2.52 -17.88 -4.71
CA ASP A 33 1.53 -17.97 -5.78
C ASP A 33 0.92 -16.61 -6.13
N LEU A 34 0.92 -15.68 -5.18
CA LEU A 34 0.28 -14.39 -5.33
C LEU A 34 1.03 -13.33 -4.52
N SER A 35 1.51 -12.31 -5.18
CA SER A 35 2.07 -11.14 -4.51
C SER A 35 0.95 -10.17 -4.17
N VAL A 36 1.02 -9.55 -3.00
CA VAL A 36 0.00 -8.58 -2.56
C VAL A 36 0.68 -7.31 -2.08
N ILE A 37 0.23 -6.18 -2.59
CA ILE A 37 0.76 -4.87 -2.24
C ILE A 37 -0.38 -4.03 -1.68
N GLY A 38 -0.12 -3.34 -0.57
CA GLY A 38 -1.07 -2.42 0.03
C GLY A 38 -0.75 -0.97 -0.31
N PHE A 39 -1.36 -0.06 0.41
CA PHE A 39 -1.16 1.38 0.25
C PHE A 39 -1.46 2.05 1.59
N ASP A 40 -0.58 2.89 2.06
CA ASP A 40 -0.60 3.75 3.25
C ASP A 40 0.55 3.45 4.22
N ASP A 41 0.86 2.21 4.48
CA ASP A 41 1.79 1.76 5.52
C ASP A 41 1.26 2.08 6.93
N VAL A 42 0.04 1.60 7.20
CA VAL A 42 -0.50 1.66 8.56
C VAL A 42 0.29 0.76 9.51
N PRO A 43 0.24 0.98 10.83
CA PRO A 43 1.02 0.16 11.77
C PRO A 43 0.79 -1.35 11.62
N GLU A 44 -0.42 -1.77 11.32
CA GLU A 44 -0.75 -3.18 11.12
C GLU A 44 0.07 -3.83 10.00
N ALA A 45 0.46 -3.06 8.99
CA ALA A 45 1.21 -3.58 7.86
C ALA A 45 2.56 -4.17 8.27
N SER A 46 3.27 -3.52 9.20
CA SER A 46 4.59 -3.97 9.64
C SER A 46 4.54 -4.94 10.82
N ARG A 47 3.42 -5.00 11.54
CA ARG A 47 3.31 -5.77 12.78
C ARG A 47 2.79 -7.18 12.59
N ARG A 48 2.42 -7.55 11.39
CA ARG A 48 1.93 -8.90 11.11
C ARG A 48 3.08 -9.90 11.11
N ALA A 49 2.75 -11.18 11.35
CA ALA A 49 3.73 -12.26 11.23
C ALA A 49 4.37 -12.29 9.85
N GLN A 50 3.59 -11.95 8.83
CA GLN A 50 4.09 -11.72 7.48
C GLN A 50 3.88 -10.24 7.15
N PRO A 51 4.92 -9.41 7.30
CA PRO A 51 4.77 -7.97 7.07
C PRO A 51 4.41 -7.65 5.63
N LEU A 52 3.56 -6.68 5.45
CA LEU A 52 2.98 -6.33 4.16
C LEU A 52 3.87 -5.38 3.37
N THR A 53 4.15 -5.73 2.12
CA THR A 53 4.73 -4.78 1.14
C THR A 53 3.68 -3.73 0.83
N THR A 54 4.06 -2.47 0.90
CA THR A 54 3.10 -1.38 0.73
C THR A 54 3.77 -0.13 0.15
N ILE A 55 2.96 0.83 -0.20
CA ILE A 55 3.41 2.17 -0.55
C ILE A 55 3.22 3.04 0.69
N GLN A 56 4.30 3.57 1.22
CA GLN A 56 4.23 4.42 2.40
C GLN A 56 3.92 5.85 1.98
N GLN A 57 2.85 6.39 2.52
CA GLN A 57 2.53 7.80 2.37
C GLN A 57 3.19 8.60 3.48
N PRO A 58 3.67 9.82 3.22
CA PRO A 58 4.25 10.66 4.28
C PRO A 58 3.12 11.30 5.10
N MET A 59 2.40 10.50 5.88
CA MET A 59 1.16 10.91 6.55
C MET A 59 1.34 12.12 7.45
N ARG A 60 2.40 12.13 8.22
CA ARG A 60 2.67 13.24 9.13
C ARG A 60 2.93 14.54 8.37
N ARG A 61 3.69 14.46 7.29
CA ARG A 61 3.98 15.62 6.46
C ARG A 61 2.74 16.07 5.69
N LEU A 62 1.92 15.13 5.23
CA LEU A 62 0.63 15.47 4.60
C LEU A 62 -0.23 16.30 5.54
N GLY A 63 -0.34 15.88 6.81
CA GLY A 63 -1.08 16.59 7.82
C GLY A 63 -0.49 17.97 8.08
N SER A 64 0.83 18.06 8.22
CA SER A 64 1.51 19.36 8.46
C SER A 64 1.31 20.33 7.32
N VAL A 65 1.51 19.89 6.10
CA VAL A 65 1.34 20.75 4.91
C VAL A 65 -0.11 21.20 4.78
N ALA A 66 -1.06 20.28 4.97
CA ALA A 66 -2.48 20.62 4.89
C ALA A 66 -2.86 21.67 5.95
N ALA A 67 -2.40 21.48 7.18
CA ALA A 67 -2.67 22.42 8.26
C ALA A 67 -2.06 23.79 7.98
N GLU A 68 -0.81 23.83 7.51
CA GLU A 68 -0.16 25.09 7.16
C GLU A 68 -0.94 25.84 6.08
N MET A 69 -1.39 25.12 5.05
CA MET A 69 -2.18 25.72 3.97
C MET A 69 -3.49 26.30 4.50
N VAL A 70 -4.19 25.57 5.36
CA VAL A 70 -5.44 26.04 5.94
C VAL A 70 -5.22 27.30 6.78
N PHE A 71 -4.21 27.29 7.65
CA PHE A 71 -3.91 28.45 8.49
C PHE A 71 -3.49 29.66 7.66
N SER A 72 -2.72 29.46 6.59
CA SER A 72 -2.36 30.55 5.69
C SER A 72 -3.59 31.16 5.03
N LEU A 73 -4.51 30.33 4.55
CA LEU A 73 -5.74 30.81 3.95
C LEU A 73 -6.62 31.55 4.96
N LEU A 74 -6.70 31.06 6.19
CA LEU A 74 -7.48 31.76 7.27
C LEU A 74 -6.86 33.09 7.64
N ALA A 75 -5.55 33.24 7.52
CA ALA A 75 -4.85 34.48 7.77
C ALA A 75 -4.95 35.48 6.60
N GLY A 76 -5.62 35.10 5.52
CA GLY A 76 -5.75 35.96 4.36
C GLY A 76 -4.56 35.97 3.43
N GLU A 77 -3.63 35.03 3.61
CA GLU A 77 -2.47 34.95 2.74
C GLU A 77 -2.84 34.28 1.44
N GLN A 78 -2.13 34.67 0.37
CA GLN A 78 -2.25 33.96 -0.91
C GLN A 78 -1.25 32.82 -0.92
N LEU A 79 -1.70 31.65 -1.36
CA LEU A 79 -0.82 30.50 -1.54
C LEU A 79 -0.25 30.52 -2.94
N ASP A 80 1.05 30.24 -3.08
CA ASP A 80 1.68 30.11 -4.38
C ASP A 80 1.12 28.92 -5.13
N GLU A 81 0.76 27.85 -4.43
CA GLU A 81 0.16 26.66 -5.00
C GLU A 81 -0.99 26.19 -4.15
N LEU A 82 -2.12 25.83 -4.80
CA LEU A 82 -3.28 25.22 -4.13
C LEU A 82 -3.20 23.70 -4.11
N HIS A 83 -2.30 23.13 -4.89
CA HIS A 83 -2.10 21.67 -4.97
C HIS A 83 -0.64 21.34 -4.71
N VAL A 84 -0.39 20.54 -3.69
CA VAL A 84 0.95 20.11 -3.34
C VAL A 84 0.98 18.59 -3.39
N THR A 85 1.94 18.04 -4.11
CA THR A 85 2.14 16.60 -4.19
C THR A 85 3.37 16.22 -3.40
N LEU A 86 3.22 15.27 -2.48
CA LEU A 86 4.32 14.75 -1.69
C LEU A 86 4.70 13.35 -2.19
N PRO A 87 6.00 13.00 -2.20
CA PRO A 87 6.42 11.70 -2.70
C PRO A 87 6.01 10.58 -1.77
N THR A 88 5.73 9.44 -2.37
CA THR A 88 5.50 8.19 -1.65
C THR A 88 6.72 7.30 -1.78
N ARG A 89 6.76 6.19 -1.06
CA ARG A 89 7.89 5.27 -1.07
C ARG A 89 7.40 3.83 -1.04
N LEU A 90 7.95 3.00 -1.92
CA LEU A 90 7.69 1.56 -1.87
C LEU A 90 8.47 0.94 -0.72
N VAL A 91 7.79 0.19 0.12
CA VAL A 91 8.39 -0.53 1.25
C VAL A 91 8.20 -2.02 0.99
N VAL A 92 9.26 -2.70 0.59
CA VAL A 92 9.21 -4.13 0.27
C VAL A 92 9.38 -4.93 1.57
N ARG A 93 8.42 -5.81 1.83
CA ARG A 93 8.45 -6.68 3.01
C ARG A 93 8.24 -8.14 2.58
N GLY A 94 7.33 -8.85 3.19
CA GLY A 94 7.20 -10.29 3.01
C GLY A 94 6.08 -10.80 2.11
N THR A 95 5.33 -9.91 1.45
CA THR A 95 4.15 -10.33 0.68
C THR A 95 4.33 -10.21 -0.83
N THR A 96 5.53 -9.96 -1.29
CA THR A 96 5.82 -9.86 -2.72
C THR A 96 7.03 -10.71 -3.09
N ALA A 97 7.00 -11.26 -4.30
CA ALA A 97 8.05 -12.08 -4.86
C ALA A 97 7.93 -12.06 -6.39
N PRO A 98 8.94 -12.53 -7.11
CA PRO A 98 8.80 -12.71 -8.54
C PRO A 98 7.61 -13.61 -8.84
N PRO A 99 6.98 -13.46 -10.01
CA PRO A 99 5.81 -14.30 -10.33
C PRO A 99 6.21 -15.77 -10.36
N PRO A 100 5.28 -16.66 -10.01
CA PRO A 100 5.58 -18.09 -10.08
C PRO A 100 5.83 -18.49 -11.51
N GLU A 101 6.63 -19.53 -11.67
CA GLU A 101 6.88 -20.02 -13.01
C GLU A 101 5.58 -20.46 -13.62
N SER A 102 5.64 -20.39 -14.93
CA SER A 102 4.43 -20.65 -15.64
C SER A 102 3.83 -21.94 -15.26
N PRO A 103 2.64 -21.91 -15.16
CA PRO A 103 1.94 -23.00 -14.75
C PRO A 103 1.91 -24.03 -15.71
N GLY A 104 2.15 -23.97 -16.71
CA GLY A 104 2.15 -25.25 -17.31
C GLY A 104 1.76 -26.12 -16.17
N ARG A 105 1.66 -25.44 -15.22
CA ARG A 105 1.40 -26.05 -13.97
C ARG A 105 0.05 -25.68 -13.42
#